data_1910977dd04df3032da0abd85d54d0fb
#
_entry.id   1910977dd04df3032da0abd85d54d0fb
#
_cell.length_a   1.000
_cell.length_b   1.000
_cell.length_c   1.000
_cell.angle_alpha   90.00
_cell.angle_beta   90.00
_cell.angle_gamma   90.00
#
_symmetry.space_group_name_H-M   'P 1'
#
loop_
_entity.id
_entity.type
_entity.pdbx_description
1 polymer ?
#
loop_
_entity_poly.entity_id
_entity_poly.type
_entity_poly.pdbx_seq_one_letter_code
_entity_poly.pdbx_strand_id
1 'polypeptide(L)'
;MIRFCSLGSGSTGNATVVEASGGITTTRLLVDAGFSLRELELRLARAGLEPTDLDAVFVTHEHSDHIGCAIAFAEKHRLAVWMSRGTWRAIGEQAVPERLGFVRDGERVALGDLELTPFTVAHDAAEPLQLRCSDGNASVGVLTDLGSITEHMLDGVRGVDALVLECNHDEAMLAESRYPPSLKARIGGRYGHLSNATAVELLASGIAASLRHLVGAHLSRENNRPEIVRSALAACWGSSEDDVVIADPLLGCPWLQVG
;
A
#
# COMPACT_ATOMS: atom_id res chain seq x y z
N MET A 1 -8.10 -18.72 -1.88
CA MET A 1 -7.16 -18.34 -0.79
C MET A 1 -6.39 -17.11 -1.19
N ILE A 2 -6.40 -16.07 -0.37
CA ILE A 2 -5.61 -14.84 -0.61
C ILE A 2 -4.52 -14.68 0.46
N ARG A 3 -3.34 -14.21 0.08
CA ARG A 3 -2.25 -13.84 0.99
C ARG A 3 -1.50 -12.63 0.45
N PHE A 4 -0.75 -11.96 1.31
CA PHE A 4 0.03 -10.81 0.90
C PHE A 4 1.32 -10.70 1.72
N CYS A 5 2.30 -9.96 1.20
CA CYS A 5 3.49 -9.55 1.95
C CYS A 5 3.95 -8.18 1.45
N SER A 6 4.52 -7.37 2.34
CA SER A 6 5.26 -6.17 1.94
C SER A 6 6.71 -6.55 1.64
N LEU A 7 7.24 -6.05 0.54
CA LEU A 7 8.65 -6.17 0.17
C LEU A 7 9.49 -5.05 0.81
N GLY A 8 8.85 -4.05 1.36
CA GLY A 8 9.39 -2.89 2.05
C GLY A 8 8.40 -1.74 2.00
N SER A 9 8.36 -0.90 3.04
CA SER A 9 7.42 0.22 3.14
C SER A 9 8.02 1.41 3.89
N GLY A 10 7.93 2.59 3.27
CA GLY A 10 8.39 3.88 3.78
C GLY A 10 8.89 4.81 2.69
N SER A 11 9.30 6.02 3.04
CA SER A 11 9.72 7.10 2.10
C SER A 11 10.91 6.76 1.19
N THR A 12 11.50 5.58 1.31
CA THR A 12 12.59 5.11 0.43
C THR A 12 12.14 4.09 -0.59
N GLY A 13 10.88 3.68 -0.53
CA GLY A 13 10.26 2.77 -1.47
C GLY A 13 9.19 1.90 -0.82
N ASN A 14 8.14 1.67 -1.58
CA ASN A 14 7.00 0.83 -1.22
C ASN A 14 6.79 -0.23 -2.29
N ALA A 15 6.51 -1.45 -1.87
CA ALA A 15 6.05 -2.52 -2.73
C ALA A 15 5.36 -3.60 -1.88
N THR A 16 4.17 -4.01 -2.31
CA THR A 16 3.40 -5.06 -1.66
C THR A 16 2.95 -6.07 -2.71
N VAL A 17 3.15 -7.36 -2.45
CA VAL A 17 2.62 -8.42 -3.30
C VAL A 17 1.33 -8.94 -2.69
N VAL A 18 0.29 -9.02 -3.51
CA VAL A 18 -0.98 -9.70 -3.19
C VAL A 18 -1.11 -10.90 -4.10
N GLU A 19 -1.31 -12.07 -3.52
CA GLU A 19 -1.45 -13.34 -4.23
C GLU A 19 -2.83 -13.95 -3.92
N ALA A 20 -3.53 -14.39 -4.97
CA ALA A 20 -4.71 -15.23 -4.83
C ALA A 20 -4.52 -16.54 -5.59
N SER A 21 -5.08 -17.63 -5.03
CA SER A 21 -5.07 -18.94 -5.68
C SER A 21 -6.43 -19.60 -5.60
N GLY A 22 -6.96 -19.95 -6.77
CA GLY A 22 -8.17 -20.76 -6.93
C GLY A 22 -7.92 -22.28 -6.85
N GLY A 23 -6.68 -22.68 -6.54
CA GLY A 23 -6.27 -24.10 -6.45
C GLY A 23 -5.77 -24.69 -7.77
N ILE A 24 -6.15 -24.14 -8.93
CA ILE A 24 -5.64 -24.52 -10.26
C ILE A 24 -4.67 -23.48 -10.77
N THR A 25 -5.01 -22.21 -10.58
CA THR A 25 -4.22 -21.04 -10.98
C THR A 25 -3.78 -20.28 -9.74
N THR A 26 -2.76 -19.45 -9.90
CA THR A 26 -2.30 -18.47 -8.90
C THR A 26 -2.04 -17.17 -9.60
N THR A 27 -2.61 -16.10 -9.08
CA THR A 27 -2.47 -14.73 -9.61
C THR A 27 -1.73 -13.87 -8.61
N ARG A 28 -0.74 -13.11 -9.07
CA ARG A 28 0.09 -12.22 -8.23
C ARG A 28 0.10 -10.82 -8.77
N LEU A 29 -0.33 -9.89 -7.95
CA LEU A 29 -0.27 -8.46 -8.21
C LEU A 29 0.85 -7.82 -7.37
N LEU A 30 1.70 -7.05 -8.01
CA LEU A 30 2.61 -6.13 -7.33
C LEU A 30 1.94 -4.75 -7.21
N VAL A 31 1.69 -4.29 -5.99
CA VAL A 31 1.20 -2.94 -5.71
C VAL A 31 2.42 -2.07 -5.39
N ASP A 32 2.66 -1.10 -6.24
CA ASP A 32 3.84 -0.23 -6.27
C ASP A 32 5.18 -0.95 -6.51
N ALA A 33 6.16 -0.17 -6.98
CA ALA A 33 7.49 -0.64 -7.29
C ALA A 33 8.53 0.46 -6.99
N GLY A 34 8.41 1.07 -5.81
CA GLY A 34 9.12 2.28 -5.37
C GLY A 34 10.62 2.10 -5.12
N PHE A 35 11.24 1.05 -5.66
CA PHE A 35 12.66 0.74 -5.52
C PHE A 35 13.39 0.87 -6.86
N SER A 36 14.72 0.73 -6.83
CA SER A 36 15.44 0.48 -8.08
C SER A 36 15.12 -0.93 -8.60
N LEU A 37 15.27 -1.13 -9.92
CA LEU A 37 14.99 -2.41 -10.58
C LEU A 37 15.72 -3.59 -9.89
N ARG A 38 17.02 -3.41 -9.64
CA ARG A 38 17.83 -4.43 -8.96
C ARG A 38 17.36 -4.71 -7.53
N GLU A 39 17.03 -3.66 -6.80
CA GLU A 39 16.56 -3.81 -5.42
C GLU A 39 15.21 -4.52 -5.37
N LEU A 40 14.28 -4.19 -6.27
CA LEU A 40 12.99 -4.85 -6.34
C LEU A 40 13.13 -6.36 -6.65
N GLU A 41 13.99 -6.73 -7.60
CA GLU A 41 14.27 -8.14 -7.92
C GLU A 41 14.86 -8.89 -6.72
N LEU A 42 15.79 -8.28 -5.97
CA LEU A 42 16.34 -8.87 -4.75
C LEU A 42 15.27 -9.05 -3.66
N ARG A 43 14.34 -8.11 -3.54
CA ARG A 43 13.25 -8.18 -2.55
C ARG A 43 12.23 -9.24 -2.91
N LEU A 44 11.89 -9.39 -4.18
CA LEU A 44 11.06 -10.51 -4.69
C LEU A 44 11.72 -11.85 -4.37
N ALA A 45 13.00 -12.01 -4.67
CA ALA A 45 13.73 -13.25 -4.37
C ALA A 45 13.72 -13.59 -2.87
N ARG A 46 13.82 -12.59 -1.97
CA ARG A 46 13.68 -12.82 -0.52
C ARG A 46 12.28 -13.29 -0.12
N ALA A 47 11.25 -12.84 -0.83
CA ALA A 47 9.87 -13.29 -0.64
C ALA A 47 9.60 -14.67 -1.30
N GLY A 48 10.61 -15.28 -1.92
CA GLY A 48 10.51 -16.56 -2.62
C GLY A 48 9.86 -16.45 -3.99
N LEU A 49 9.95 -15.29 -4.62
CA LEU A 49 9.36 -15.00 -5.94
C LEU A 49 10.42 -14.62 -6.95
N GLU A 50 10.18 -15.02 -8.20
CA GLU A 50 10.86 -14.51 -9.37
C GLU A 50 9.97 -13.43 -10.03
N PRO A 51 10.54 -12.45 -10.77
CA PRO A 51 9.74 -11.46 -11.49
C PRO A 51 8.69 -12.06 -12.44
N THR A 52 8.98 -13.24 -12.98
CA THR A 52 8.08 -13.99 -13.89
C THR A 52 6.89 -14.63 -13.16
N ASP A 53 6.89 -14.65 -11.85
CA ASP A 53 5.75 -15.14 -11.06
C ASP A 53 4.64 -14.09 -10.93
N LEU A 54 4.92 -12.84 -11.29
CA LEU A 54 3.96 -11.74 -11.24
C LEU A 54 3.13 -11.65 -12.53
N ASP A 55 1.86 -11.30 -12.40
CA ASP A 55 0.94 -11.11 -13.52
C ASP A 55 0.79 -9.64 -13.92
N ALA A 56 0.86 -8.73 -12.94
CA ALA A 56 0.71 -7.30 -13.18
C ALA A 56 1.38 -6.45 -12.09
N VAL A 57 1.57 -5.17 -12.43
CA VAL A 57 1.95 -4.10 -11.49
C VAL A 57 0.80 -3.10 -11.42
N PHE A 58 0.38 -2.72 -10.24
CA PHE A 58 -0.53 -1.61 -9.97
C PHE A 58 0.26 -0.46 -9.35
N VAL A 59 0.19 0.73 -9.93
CA VAL A 59 0.84 1.94 -9.38
C VAL A 59 -0.23 2.81 -8.75
N THR A 60 -0.08 3.07 -7.45
CA THR A 60 -1.04 3.87 -6.69
C THR A 60 -1.01 5.35 -7.08
N HIS A 61 0.18 5.92 -7.23
CA HIS A 61 0.40 7.30 -7.63
C HIS A 61 1.85 7.56 -8.10
N GLU A 62 2.14 8.78 -8.55
CA GLU A 62 3.39 9.15 -9.22
C GLU A 62 4.59 9.43 -8.33
N HIS A 63 4.46 9.46 -6.99
CA HIS A 63 5.62 9.72 -6.13
C HIS A 63 6.71 8.67 -6.32
N SER A 64 7.97 9.10 -6.24
CA SER A 64 9.13 8.28 -6.60
C SER A 64 9.29 7.01 -5.77
N ASP A 65 8.83 7.02 -4.53
CA ASP A 65 8.82 5.88 -3.61
C ASP A 65 7.64 4.91 -3.82
N HIS A 66 6.80 5.16 -4.82
CA HIS A 66 5.72 4.29 -5.29
C HIS A 66 5.93 3.85 -6.73
N ILE A 67 6.05 4.79 -7.66
CA ILE A 67 6.27 4.42 -9.06
C ILE A 67 7.66 3.84 -9.31
N GLY A 68 8.71 4.42 -8.70
CA GLY A 68 10.09 3.96 -8.78
C GLY A 68 10.49 3.36 -10.12
N CYS A 69 10.70 2.05 -10.17
CA CYS A 69 11.05 1.33 -11.39
C CYS A 69 9.87 0.64 -12.08
N ALA A 70 8.61 0.91 -11.68
CA ALA A 70 7.43 0.16 -12.16
C ALA A 70 7.37 -0.01 -13.68
N ILE A 71 7.58 1.07 -14.43
CA ILE A 71 7.54 1.04 -15.91
C ILE A 71 8.68 0.17 -16.47
N ALA A 72 9.92 0.44 -16.04
CA ALA A 72 11.09 -0.31 -16.53
C ALA A 72 11.04 -1.80 -16.12
N PHE A 73 10.51 -2.09 -14.92
CA PHE A 73 10.32 -3.44 -14.43
C PHE A 73 9.27 -4.19 -15.26
N ALA A 74 8.13 -3.55 -15.52
CA ALA A 74 7.06 -4.14 -16.32
C ALA A 74 7.47 -4.37 -17.76
N GLU A 75 8.20 -3.44 -18.39
CA GLU A 75 8.77 -3.61 -19.73
C GLU A 75 9.73 -4.79 -19.79
N LYS A 76 10.69 -4.85 -18.85
CA LYS A 76 11.70 -5.92 -18.78
C LYS A 76 11.06 -7.31 -18.66
N HIS A 77 10.01 -7.42 -17.82
CA HIS A 77 9.38 -8.70 -17.49
C HIS A 77 8.06 -8.95 -18.24
N ARG A 78 7.68 -8.04 -19.16
CA ARG A 78 6.46 -8.09 -19.99
C ARG A 78 5.16 -8.18 -19.18
N LEU A 79 5.11 -7.46 -18.06
CA LEU A 79 3.95 -7.40 -17.19
C LEU A 79 2.96 -6.32 -17.64
N ALA A 80 1.69 -6.49 -17.33
CA ALA A 80 0.72 -5.40 -17.40
C ALA A 80 1.01 -4.37 -16.31
N VAL A 81 0.79 -3.08 -16.63
CA VAL A 81 0.87 -1.97 -15.66
C VAL A 81 -0.48 -1.29 -15.61
N TRP A 82 -0.99 -1.04 -14.41
CA TRP A 82 -2.25 -0.38 -14.21
C TRP A 82 -2.05 0.82 -13.30
N MET A 83 -2.62 1.96 -13.68
CA MET A 83 -2.56 3.22 -12.93
C MET A 83 -3.69 4.15 -13.32
N SER A 84 -3.88 5.25 -12.59
CA SER A 84 -4.79 6.32 -12.99
C SER A 84 -4.26 7.10 -14.19
N ARG A 85 -5.15 7.82 -14.89
CA ARG A 85 -4.73 8.74 -15.96
C ARG A 85 -3.98 9.94 -15.40
N GLY A 86 -4.32 10.40 -14.18
CA GLY A 86 -3.61 11.47 -13.51
C GLY A 86 -2.18 11.10 -13.22
N THR A 87 -1.94 9.93 -12.64
CA THR A 87 -0.59 9.37 -12.41
C THR A 87 0.22 9.31 -13.71
N TRP A 88 -0.38 8.77 -14.79
CA TRP A 88 0.28 8.69 -16.10
C TRP A 88 0.70 10.05 -16.65
N ARG A 89 -0.17 11.05 -16.57
CA ARG A 89 0.16 12.42 -17.01
C ARG A 89 1.24 13.06 -16.15
N ALA A 90 1.20 12.85 -14.86
CA ALA A 90 2.17 13.42 -13.92
C ALA A 90 3.61 12.92 -14.17
N ILE A 91 3.78 11.68 -14.62
CA ILE A 91 5.10 11.13 -14.99
C ILE A 91 5.55 11.52 -16.42
N GLY A 92 4.80 12.41 -17.10
CA GLY A 92 5.18 12.97 -18.41
C GLY A 92 4.81 12.08 -19.59
N GLU A 93 3.83 11.19 -19.44
CA GLU A 93 3.34 10.32 -20.52
C GLU A 93 4.47 9.60 -21.27
N GLN A 94 5.48 9.14 -20.51
CA GLN A 94 6.66 8.44 -21.05
C GLN A 94 6.22 7.21 -21.86
N ALA A 95 7.14 6.61 -22.60
CA ALA A 95 6.85 5.50 -23.50
C ALA A 95 5.86 4.50 -22.89
N VAL A 96 4.73 4.33 -23.57
CA VAL A 96 3.64 3.49 -23.10
C VAL A 96 4.11 2.04 -23.07
N PRO A 97 4.15 1.36 -21.90
CA PRO A 97 4.31 -0.09 -21.90
C PRO A 97 3.26 -0.72 -22.82
N GLU A 98 3.63 -1.72 -23.58
CA GLU A 98 2.71 -2.39 -24.51
C GLU A 98 1.39 -2.84 -23.84
N ARG A 99 1.45 -3.01 -22.51
CA ARG A 99 0.34 -3.50 -21.67
C ARG A 99 -0.05 -2.50 -20.57
N LEU A 100 -0.07 -1.21 -20.89
CA LEU A 100 -0.57 -0.20 -19.95
C LEU A 100 -2.10 -0.18 -19.95
N GLY A 101 -2.70 -0.41 -18.78
CA GLY A 101 -4.12 -0.23 -18.52
C GLY A 101 -4.40 1.00 -17.65
N PHE A 102 -5.47 1.72 -17.93
CA PHE A 102 -5.95 2.80 -17.08
C PHE A 102 -7.14 2.33 -16.25
N VAL A 103 -7.10 2.68 -14.97
CA VAL A 103 -8.18 2.40 -14.02
C VAL A 103 -8.64 3.69 -13.35
N ARG A 104 -9.85 3.67 -12.83
CA ARG A 104 -10.48 4.79 -12.15
C ARG A 104 -11.02 4.35 -10.79
N ASP A 105 -11.31 5.34 -10.00
CA ASP A 105 -12.07 5.19 -8.76
C ASP A 105 -13.32 4.32 -8.95
N GLY A 106 -13.47 3.29 -8.10
CA GLY A 106 -14.60 2.35 -8.11
C GLY A 106 -14.67 1.38 -9.28
N GLU A 107 -13.73 1.43 -10.24
CA GLU A 107 -13.70 0.52 -11.38
C GLU A 107 -13.20 -0.86 -10.95
N ARG A 108 -14.04 -1.88 -11.09
CA ARG A 108 -13.63 -3.25 -10.79
C ARG A 108 -12.87 -3.86 -11.95
N VAL A 109 -11.73 -4.43 -11.64
CA VAL A 109 -10.86 -5.05 -12.63
C VAL A 109 -10.60 -6.49 -12.23
N ALA A 110 -10.92 -7.42 -13.12
CA ALA A 110 -10.59 -8.83 -12.94
C ALA A 110 -9.16 -9.10 -13.44
N LEU A 111 -8.34 -9.69 -12.58
CA LEU A 111 -6.99 -10.15 -12.88
C LEU A 111 -6.87 -11.61 -12.39
N GLY A 112 -7.09 -12.58 -13.27
CA GLY A 112 -7.05 -14.00 -12.91
C GLY A 112 -7.94 -14.34 -11.71
N ASP A 113 -7.33 -14.79 -10.61
CA ASP A 113 -8.01 -15.14 -9.36
C ASP A 113 -8.27 -13.91 -8.43
N LEU A 114 -7.89 -12.70 -8.86
CA LEU A 114 -8.07 -11.45 -8.12
C LEU A 114 -9.12 -10.55 -8.77
N GLU A 115 -9.97 -9.93 -7.96
CA GLU A 115 -10.73 -8.73 -8.29
C GLU A 115 -10.08 -7.53 -7.60
N LEU A 116 -9.76 -6.49 -8.37
CA LEU A 116 -9.15 -5.26 -7.92
C LEU A 116 -10.21 -4.15 -7.93
N THR A 117 -10.35 -3.43 -6.83
CA THR A 117 -11.24 -2.27 -6.72
C THR A 117 -10.40 -1.08 -6.24
N PRO A 118 -9.90 -0.22 -7.16
CA PRO A 118 -9.22 1.00 -6.78
C PRO A 118 -10.22 2.05 -6.25
N PHE A 119 -9.76 2.88 -5.33
CA PHE A 119 -10.52 4.00 -4.79
C PHE A 119 -9.61 5.19 -4.49
N THR A 120 -10.15 6.40 -4.67
CA THR A 120 -9.38 7.65 -4.46
C THR A 120 -9.22 7.98 -2.99
N VAL A 121 -8.10 8.62 -2.68
CA VAL A 121 -7.77 9.11 -1.33
C VAL A 121 -7.32 10.58 -1.38
N ALA A 122 -7.34 11.23 -0.23
CA ALA A 122 -6.82 12.59 -0.08
C ALA A 122 -5.29 12.55 0.08
N HIS A 123 -4.57 12.76 -1.02
CA HIS A 123 -3.10 12.83 -1.04
C HIS A 123 -2.63 13.88 -2.05
N ASP A 124 -1.42 14.42 -1.90
CA ASP A 124 -0.84 15.46 -2.76
C ASP A 124 -0.25 14.88 -4.07
N ALA A 125 -1.06 14.10 -4.76
CA ALA A 125 -0.77 13.49 -6.06
C ALA A 125 -1.87 13.82 -7.07
N ALA A 126 -1.62 13.57 -8.36
CA ALA A 126 -2.51 14.00 -9.44
C ALA A 126 -3.85 13.25 -9.46
N GLU A 127 -3.85 11.95 -9.21
CA GLU A 127 -5.05 11.09 -9.12
C GLU A 127 -4.68 9.84 -8.31
N PRO A 128 -4.44 10.00 -6.99
CA PRO A 128 -3.97 8.89 -6.14
C PRO A 128 -5.07 7.85 -5.95
N LEU A 129 -4.74 6.59 -6.19
CA LEU A 129 -5.61 5.44 -5.99
C LEU A 129 -5.01 4.54 -4.91
N GLN A 130 -5.86 4.07 -4.02
CA GLN A 130 -5.56 2.96 -3.13
C GLN A 130 -6.34 1.74 -3.58
N LEU A 131 -6.12 0.58 -2.98
CA LEU A 131 -6.60 -0.66 -3.58
C LEU A 131 -7.23 -1.61 -2.57
N ARG A 132 -8.38 -2.18 -2.94
CA ARG A 132 -8.92 -3.40 -2.36
C ARG A 132 -8.70 -4.53 -3.35
N CYS A 133 -8.09 -5.63 -2.88
CA CYS A 133 -7.92 -6.88 -3.61
C CYS A 133 -8.79 -7.95 -2.98
N SER A 134 -9.51 -8.74 -3.78
CA SER A 134 -10.35 -9.83 -3.28
C SER A 134 -10.22 -11.08 -4.15
N ASP A 135 -10.31 -12.26 -3.53
CA ASP A 135 -10.44 -13.56 -4.22
C ASP A 135 -11.91 -14.06 -4.26
N GLY A 136 -12.86 -13.18 -3.88
CA GLY A 136 -14.28 -13.50 -3.75
C GLY A 136 -14.68 -14.05 -2.38
N ASN A 137 -13.75 -14.55 -1.57
CA ASN A 137 -14.01 -15.06 -0.22
C ASN A 137 -13.40 -14.18 0.88
N ALA A 138 -12.23 -13.63 0.62
CA ALA A 138 -11.53 -12.73 1.53
C ALA A 138 -10.95 -11.52 0.75
N SER A 139 -10.58 -10.48 1.48
CA SER A 139 -10.07 -9.25 0.86
C SER A 139 -8.99 -8.57 1.69
N VAL A 140 -8.06 -7.93 0.96
CA VAL A 140 -6.94 -7.15 1.50
C VAL A 140 -7.10 -5.70 1.04
N GLY A 141 -7.09 -4.77 1.98
CA GLY A 141 -6.98 -3.33 1.72
C GLY A 141 -5.52 -2.88 1.77
N VAL A 142 -5.09 -2.08 0.80
CA VAL A 142 -3.80 -1.40 0.82
C VAL A 142 -4.07 0.10 0.89
N LEU A 143 -3.66 0.72 2.00
CA LEU A 143 -3.78 2.14 2.31
C LEU A 143 -2.42 2.69 2.69
N THR A 144 -1.69 3.20 1.72
CA THR A 144 -0.43 3.92 1.89
C THR A 144 -0.57 5.32 1.30
N ASP A 145 -0.02 6.32 1.94
CA ASP A 145 -0.09 7.71 1.48
C ASP A 145 -1.51 8.29 1.36
N LEU A 146 -2.01 8.67 2.52
CA LEU A 146 -3.26 9.42 2.62
C LEU A 146 -3.17 10.43 3.78
N GLY A 147 -3.64 11.65 3.56
CA GLY A 147 -3.53 12.73 4.54
C GLY A 147 -4.77 12.89 5.44
N SER A 148 -5.90 12.31 5.08
CA SER A 148 -7.14 12.42 5.87
C SER A 148 -8.14 11.31 5.57
N ILE A 149 -8.96 11.00 6.57
CA ILE A 149 -10.07 10.06 6.46
C ILE A 149 -11.21 10.72 5.68
N THR A 150 -11.80 9.98 4.72
CA THR A 150 -13.03 10.36 4.02
C THR A 150 -13.99 9.17 4.02
N GLU A 151 -15.31 9.44 3.99
CA GLU A 151 -16.33 8.36 3.90
C GLU A 151 -16.10 7.47 2.69
N HIS A 152 -15.75 8.06 1.54
CA HIS A 152 -15.45 7.32 0.34
C HIS A 152 -14.29 6.30 0.52
N MET A 153 -13.21 6.73 1.18
CA MET A 153 -12.08 5.85 1.50
C MET A 153 -12.49 4.76 2.50
N LEU A 154 -13.27 5.11 3.54
CA LEU A 154 -13.79 4.13 4.50
C LEU A 154 -14.64 3.06 3.80
N ASP A 155 -15.49 3.44 2.84
CA ASP A 155 -16.27 2.50 2.04
C ASP A 155 -15.37 1.56 1.21
N GLY A 156 -14.24 2.05 0.71
CA GLY A 156 -13.25 1.26 -0.02
C GLY A 156 -12.65 0.13 0.79
N VAL A 157 -12.45 0.34 2.10
CA VAL A 157 -11.84 -0.66 3.02
C VAL A 157 -12.84 -1.31 3.97
N ARG A 158 -14.11 -0.94 3.94
CA ARG A 158 -15.12 -1.53 4.83
C ARG A 158 -15.24 -3.04 4.62
N GLY A 159 -15.11 -3.79 5.73
CA GLY A 159 -15.24 -5.24 5.72
C GLY A 159 -14.09 -5.99 5.05
N VAL A 160 -12.90 -5.38 4.90
CA VAL A 160 -11.71 -6.14 4.50
C VAL A 160 -11.25 -7.06 5.65
N ASP A 161 -10.67 -8.20 5.28
CA ASP A 161 -10.15 -9.17 6.25
C ASP A 161 -8.71 -8.86 6.67
N ALA A 162 -7.98 -8.14 5.84
CA ALA A 162 -6.63 -7.66 6.17
C ALA A 162 -6.43 -6.22 5.67
N LEU A 163 -5.63 -5.45 6.39
CA LEU A 163 -5.35 -4.06 6.06
C LEU A 163 -3.87 -3.74 6.21
N VAL A 164 -3.27 -3.23 5.15
CA VAL A 164 -2.00 -2.52 5.18
C VAL A 164 -2.35 -1.05 5.34
N LEU A 165 -2.03 -0.48 6.50
CA LEU A 165 -2.47 0.85 6.90
C LEU A 165 -1.28 1.78 7.14
N GLU A 166 -1.30 2.95 6.51
CA GLU A 166 -0.33 3.99 6.79
C GLU A 166 -0.37 4.42 8.26
N CYS A 167 0.82 4.45 8.86
CA CYS A 167 1.10 5.04 10.17
C CYS A 167 2.38 5.86 10.02
N ASN A 168 2.29 7.02 9.36
CA ASN A 168 3.49 7.72 8.95
C ASN A 168 4.22 8.35 10.13
N HIS A 169 3.53 9.09 11.00
CA HIS A 169 4.20 9.84 12.04
C HIS A 169 3.45 9.86 13.38
N ASP A 170 4.22 9.92 14.44
CA ASP A 170 3.76 10.38 15.74
C ASP A 170 3.71 11.91 15.73
N GLU A 171 2.61 12.50 16.18
CA GLU A 171 2.38 13.95 16.11
C GLU A 171 3.39 14.74 16.96
N ALA A 172 3.75 14.23 18.15
CA ALA A 172 4.72 14.87 19.02
C ALA A 172 6.12 14.81 18.40
N MET A 173 6.52 13.64 17.88
CA MET A 173 7.81 13.49 17.21
C MET A 173 7.91 14.40 15.99
N LEU A 174 6.86 14.50 15.16
CA LEU A 174 6.84 15.42 14.01
C LEU A 174 6.95 16.88 14.47
N ALA A 175 6.21 17.28 15.50
CA ALA A 175 6.26 18.64 16.05
C ALA A 175 7.66 19.01 16.57
N GLU A 176 8.35 18.08 17.24
CA GLU A 176 9.69 18.27 17.80
C GLU A 176 10.83 18.05 16.79
N SER A 177 10.55 17.50 15.63
CA SER A 177 11.56 17.17 14.62
C SER A 177 12.32 18.40 14.12
N ARG A 178 13.48 18.17 13.50
CA ARG A 178 14.29 19.22 12.86
C ARG A 178 13.76 19.66 11.49
N TYR A 179 12.64 19.12 11.04
CA TYR A 179 12.07 19.48 9.75
C TYR A 179 11.64 20.96 9.70
N PRO A 180 11.81 21.63 8.55
CA PRO A 180 11.28 22.99 8.38
C PRO A 180 9.75 23.03 8.63
N PRO A 181 9.23 24.17 9.14
CA PRO A 181 7.79 24.29 9.40
C PRO A 181 6.90 23.98 8.20
N SER A 182 7.33 24.35 6.98
CA SER A 182 6.59 24.04 5.74
C SER A 182 6.49 22.53 5.48
N LEU A 183 7.57 21.77 5.75
CA LEU A 183 7.57 20.32 5.58
C LEU A 183 6.69 19.64 6.63
N LYS A 184 6.74 20.08 7.89
CA LYS A 184 5.83 19.60 8.95
C LYS A 184 4.37 19.84 8.59
N ALA A 185 4.05 21.04 8.11
CA ALA A 185 2.69 21.40 7.69
C ALA A 185 2.22 20.58 6.46
N ARG A 186 3.14 20.23 5.53
CA ARG A 186 2.84 19.33 4.42
C ARG A 186 2.57 17.93 4.91
N ILE A 187 3.45 17.35 5.74
CA ILE A 187 3.35 15.96 6.25
C ILE A 187 2.06 15.79 7.06
N GLY A 188 1.80 16.65 8.05
CA GLY A 188 0.61 16.58 8.89
C GLY A 188 -0.64 17.26 8.31
N GLY A 189 -0.59 17.68 7.03
CA GLY A 189 -1.69 18.35 6.36
C GLY A 189 -2.72 17.38 5.77
N ARG A 190 -3.89 17.92 5.41
CA ARG A 190 -5.03 17.15 4.86
C ARG A 190 -4.68 16.25 3.66
N TYR A 191 -3.67 16.61 2.89
CA TYR A 191 -3.18 15.87 1.72
C TYR A 191 -1.78 15.29 1.94
N GLY A 192 -1.28 15.29 3.17
CA GLY A 192 0.01 14.72 3.54
C GLY A 192 -0.09 13.23 3.86
N HIS A 193 0.19 12.88 5.12
CA HIS A 193 0.24 11.51 5.59
C HIS A 193 -0.52 11.33 6.91
N LEU A 194 -1.05 10.13 7.17
CA LEU A 194 -1.72 9.82 8.42
C LEU A 194 -0.75 9.85 9.60
N SER A 195 -1.17 10.53 10.67
CA SER A 195 -0.58 10.33 12.00
C SER A 195 -1.03 8.97 12.57
N ASN A 196 -0.28 8.48 13.57
CA ASN A 196 -0.70 7.28 14.32
C ASN A 196 -2.08 7.47 14.95
N ALA A 197 -2.39 8.67 15.43
CA ALA A 197 -3.70 8.99 16.03
C ALA A 197 -4.82 8.88 14.97
N THR A 198 -4.62 9.44 13.77
CA THR A 198 -5.61 9.36 12.69
C THR A 198 -5.77 7.92 12.16
N ALA A 199 -4.69 7.13 12.14
CA ALA A 199 -4.78 5.70 11.79
C ALA A 199 -5.64 4.92 12.82
N VAL A 200 -5.53 5.25 14.12
CA VAL A 200 -6.38 4.71 15.19
C VAL A 200 -7.85 5.14 15.01
N GLU A 201 -8.11 6.40 14.67
CA GLU A 201 -9.47 6.89 14.37
C GLU A 201 -10.10 6.12 13.20
N LEU A 202 -9.32 5.85 12.15
CA LEU A 202 -9.77 5.03 11.01
C LEU A 202 -10.19 3.63 11.47
N LEU A 203 -9.38 2.96 12.27
CA LEU A 203 -9.73 1.64 12.80
C LEU A 203 -10.99 1.68 13.68
N ALA A 204 -11.09 2.70 14.54
CA ALA A 204 -12.22 2.90 15.44
C ALA A 204 -13.55 3.19 14.72
N SER A 205 -13.51 3.60 13.43
CA SER A 205 -14.71 3.82 12.61
C SER A 205 -15.46 2.53 12.22
N GLY A 206 -15.05 1.39 12.77
CA GLY A 206 -15.65 0.07 12.54
C GLY A 206 -14.85 -0.83 11.59
N ILE A 207 -13.75 -0.35 11.05
CA ILE A 207 -12.88 -1.13 10.15
C ILE A 207 -12.21 -2.28 10.90
N ALA A 208 -11.81 -2.07 12.15
CA ALA A 208 -11.15 -3.08 12.99
C ALA A 208 -11.96 -4.38 13.17
N ALA A 209 -13.30 -4.30 13.09
CA ALA A 209 -14.18 -5.42 13.44
C ALA A 209 -14.07 -6.66 12.52
N SER A 210 -13.67 -6.47 11.25
CA SER A 210 -13.51 -7.55 10.27
C SER A 210 -12.08 -8.05 10.13
N LEU A 211 -11.10 -7.34 10.69
CA LEU A 211 -9.69 -7.63 10.45
C LEU A 211 -9.22 -8.90 11.13
N ARG A 212 -8.51 -9.72 10.37
CA ARG A 212 -7.70 -10.86 10.82
C ARG A 212 -6.20 -10.53 10.84
N HIS A 213 -5.78 -9.59 9.97
CA HIS A 213 -4.42 -9.09 9.91
C HIS A 213 -4.40 -7.58 9.79
N LEU A 214 -3.55 -6.94 10.57
CA LEU A 214 -3.29 -5.50 10.54
C LEU A 214 -1.80 -5.27 10.42
N VAL A 215 -1.41 -4.53 9.37
CA VAL A 215 -0.02 -4.17 9.10
C VAL A 215 0.12 -2.65 9.14
N GLY A 216 0.87 -2.13 10.10
CA GLY A 216 1.30 -0.73 10.09
C GLY A 216 2.39 -0.53 9.03
N ALA A 217 2.20 0.43 8.14
CA ALA A 217 3.04 0.65 6.96
C ALA A 217 3.44 2.12 6.80
N HIS A 218 4.38 2.39 5.91
CA HIS A 218 4.83 3.72 5.53
C HIS A 218 5.30 4.61 6.69
N LEU A 219 5.98 4.01 7.67
CA LEU A 219 6.49 4.70 8.86
C LEU A 219 7.63 5.66 8.49
N SER A 220 7.55 6.90 8.97
CA SER A 220 8.67 7.84 8.92
C SER A 220 9.82 7.38 9.80
N ARG A 221 11.02 7.29 9.26
CA ARG A 221 12.24 6.93 10.03
C ARG A 221 12.57 7.96 11.11
N GLU A 222 12.28 9.24 10.85
CA GLU A 222 12.59 10.36 11.75
C GLU A 222 11.49 10.58 12.79
N ASN A 223 10.22 10.44 12.36
CA ASN A 223 9.07 10.92 13.14
C ASN A 223 8.16 9.79 13.62
N ASN A 224 8.63 8.54 13.62
CA ASN A 224 7.86 7.41 14.14
C ASN A 224 8.77 6.32 14.72
N ARG A 225 8.15 5.39 15.45
CA ARG A 225 8.80 4.18 15.97
C ARG A 225 7.83 3.00 15.89
N PRO A 226 8.29 1.81 15.47
CA PRO A 226 7.45 0.61 15.38
C PRO A 226 6.68 0.29 16.67
N GLU A 227 7.30 0.51 17.83
CA GLU A 227 6.71 0.22 19.14
C GLU A 227 5.50 1.13 19.43
N ILE A 228 5.59 2.42 19.07
CA ILE A 228 4.49 3.38 19.24
C ILE A 228 3.30 2.93 18.37
N VAL A 229 3.56 2.57 17.10
CA VAL A 229 2.51 2.11 16.18
C VAL A 229 1.86 0.83 16.67
N ARG A 230 2.66 -0.19 17.08
CA ARG A 230 2.12 -1.45 17.59
C ARG A 230 1.20 -1.22 18.78
N SER A 231 1.67 -0.47 19.77
CA SER A 231 0.89 -0.20 20.99
C SER A 231 -0.42 0.52 20.66
N ALA A 232 -0.39 1.56 19.81
CA ALA A 232 -1.56 2.32 19.43
C ALA A 232 -2.60 1.48 18.65
N LEU A 233 -2.14 0.74 17.64
CA LEU A 233 -3.03 -0.08 16.82
C LEU A 233 -3.60 -1.26 17.59
N ALA A 234 -2.79 -1.97 18.39
CA ALA A 234 -3.22 -3.11 19.21
C ALA A 234 -4.29 -2.70 20.22
N ALA A 235 -4.10 -1.57 20.90
CA ALA A 235 -5.06 -1.04 21.86
C ALA A 235 -6.44 -0.77 21.20
N CYS A 236 -6.45 -0.20 20.00
CA CYS A 236 -7.69 0.06 19.26
C CYS A 236 -8.32 -1.21 18.70
N TRP A 237 -7.50 -2.13 18.16
CA TRP A 237 -7.97 -3.39 17.58
C TRP A 237 -8.44 -4.38 18.65
N GLY A 238 -8.03 -4.19 19.91
CA GLY A 238 -8.33 -5.10 21.02
C GLY A 238 -7.53 -6.42 20.94
N SER A 239 -6.30 -6.35 20.43
CA SER A 239 -5.38 -7.46 20.25
C SER A 239 -4.06 -7.26 21.02
N SER A 240 -3.16 -8.23 20.95
CA SER A 240 -1.79 -8.09 21.44
C SER A 240 -0.94 -7.23 20.50
N GLU A 241 0.09 -6.57 21.03
CA GLU A 241 1.08 -5.87 20.19
C GLU A 241 1.80 -6.83 19.23
N ASP A 242 1.93 -8.11 19.57
CA ASP A 242 2.53 -9.15 18.72
C ASP A 242 1.64 -9.49 17.51
N ASP A 243 0.34 -9.22 17.57
CA ASP A 243 -0.59 -9.43 16.45
C ASP A 243 -0.47 -8.32 15.39
N VAL A 244 0.05 -7.15 15.76
CA VAL A 244 0.25 -6.03 14.84
C VAL A 244 1.61 -6.15 14.15
N VAL A 245 1.58 -6.43 12.87
CA VAL A 245 2.79 -6.50 12.03
C VAL A 245 3.19 -5.10 11.60
N ILE A 246 4.49 -4.80 11.55
CA ILE A 246 5.02 -3.57 10.95
C ILE A 246 5.78 -3.93 9.69
N ALA A 247 5.45 -3.26 8.59
CA ALA A 247 6.17 -3.37 7.34
C ALA A 247 7.49 -2.56 7.45
N ASP A 248 8.60 -3.26 7.62
CA ASP A 248 9.94 -2.65 7.72
C ASP A 248 10.37 -2.07 6.36
N PRO A 249 11.03 -0.90 6.30
CA PRO A 249 11.44 -0.29 5.05
C PRO A 249 12.50 -1.12 4.27
N LEU A 250 13.28 -1.98 4.95
CA LEU A 250 14.29 -2.82 4.32
C LEU A 250 13.82 -4.25 4.09
N LEU A 251 13.13 -4.82 5.07
CA LEU A 251 12.77 -6.24 5.09
C LEU A 251 11.30 -6.49 4.69
N GLY A 252 10.45 -5.46 4.74
CA GLY A 252 9.02 -5.60 4.53
C GLY A 252 8.31 -6.33 5.68
N CYS A 253 7.37 -7.18 5.37
CA CYS A 253 6.73 -8.09 6.31
C CYS A 253 6.62 -9.51 5.69
N PRO A 254 6.50 -10.56 6.52
CA PRO A 254 6.33 -11.92 6.01
C PRO A 254 5.01 -12.10 5.25
N TRP A 255 4.85 -13.22 4.58
CA TRP A 255 3.60 -13.62 4.00
C TRP A 255 2.54 -13.81 5.09
N LEU A 256 1.41 -13.10 4.93
CA LEU A 256 0.23 -13.20 5.79
C LEU A 256 -0.91 -13.81 4.98
N GLN A 257 -1.45 -14.92 5.47
CA GLN A 257 -2.52 -15.65 4.81
C GLN A 257 -3.87 -15.21 5.36
N VAL A 258 -4.78 -14.85 4.48
CA VAL A 258 -6.12 -14.34 4.82
C VAL A 258 -7.16 -15.38 4.40
N GLY A 259 -7.65 -16.17 5.31
CA GLY A 259 -8.67 -17.20 5.06
C GLY A 259 -8.15 -18.55 4.65
#